data_ab2e8d572129b1cc240037ad4a79e8ef
#
_entry.id   ab2e8d572129b1cc240037ad4a79e8ef
#
_cell.length_a   1.000
_cell.length_b   1.000
_cell.length_c   1.000
_cell.angle_alpha   90.00
_cell.angle_beta   90.00
_cell.angle_gamma   90.00
#
_symmetry.space_group_name_H-M   'P 1'
#
loop_
_entity.id
_entity.type
_entity.pdbx_description
1 polymer ?
#
loop_
_entity_poly.entity_id
_entity_poly.type
_entity_poly.pdbx_seq_one_letter_code
_entity_poly.pdbx_strand_id
1 'polypeptide(L)'
;MIDLIIRSREFNTFSYINSNYYVFKSRNVWDVRKYFPDELPKGYMMHISPGSKSEKYTDAVIINTYMNWNEVKPWEHTRVGKRGESYMAFKKQKAEKLLELLEMDFPGIRGKVDSYYTSTPLTYRDYTGTHKGSIYGMQKDYNNPMKTMVLPRTNLPNLFLTGQNINVHGVVGVTIGSILTCSSLIGLQPLMTKLRNA
;
A
#
# COMPACT_ATOMS: atom_id res chain seq x y z
N MET A 1 4.78 1.72 5.47
CA MET A 1 5.19 1.17 4.18
C MET A 1 5.94 2.24 3.42
N ILE A 2 6.86 1.86 2.58
CA ILE A 2 7.50 2.74 1.59
C ILE A 2 7.19 2.18 0.22
N ASP A 3 6.85 3.05 -0.72
CA ASP A 3 6.66 2.69 -2.12
C ASP A 3 7.74 3.34 -2.96
N LEU A 4 8.21 2.60 -3.92
CA LEU A 4 9.07 3.06 -4.98
C LEU A 4 8.35 2.84 -6.31
N ILE A 5 8.01 3.92 -6.99
CA ILE A 5 7.42 3.89 -8.33
C ILE A 5 8.54 4.18 -9.31
N ILE A 6 8.86 3.20 -10.13
CA ILE A 6 9.91 3.28 -11.14
C ILE A 6 9.25 3.48 -12.50
N ARG A 7 9.77 4.39 -13.30
CA ARG A 7 9.39 4.58 -14.70
C ARG A 7 10.55 4.26 -15.61
N SER A 8 10.25 3.60 -16.72
CA SER A 8 11.21 3.30 -17.78
C SER A 8 10.52 3.32 -19.14
N ARG A 9 11.26 3.69 -20.16
CA ARG A 9 10.80 3.62 -21.56
C ARG A 9 10.99 2.24 -22.19
N GLU A 10 11.77 1.36 -21.55
CA GLU A 10 12.21 0.10 -22.12
C GLU A 10 12.10 -1.10 -21.14
N PHE A 11 11.02 -1.20 -20.38
CA PHE A 11 10.79 -2.40 -19.59
C PHE A 11 10.35 -3.60 -20.47
N ASN A 12 11.11 -3.88 -21.53
CA ASN A 12 10.92 -5.05 -22.38
C ASN A 12 11.16 -6.38 -21.65
N THR A 13 11.48 -6.35 -20.37
CA THR A 13 11.94 -7.52 -19.61
C THR A 13 10.81 -8.20 -18.84
N PHE A 14 9.69 -7.52 -18.60
CA PHE A 14 8.60 -8.09 -17.82
C PHE A 14 7.49 -8.59 -18.75
N SER A 15 7.63 -9.86 -19.18
CA SER A 15 6.58 -10.57 -19.92
C SER A 15 5.37 -10.97 -19.05
N TYR A 16 5.36 -10.61 -17.77
CA TYR A 16 4.34 -10.98 -16.80
C TYR A 16 3.50 -9.78 -16.39
N ILE A 17 2.90 -9.12 -17.37
CA ILE A 17 1.95 -8.03 -17.14
C ILE A 17 0.73 -8.56 -16.38
N ASN A 18 0.16 -7.73 -15.50
CA ASN A 18 -0.97 -8.05 -14.61
C ASN A 18 -0.64 -9.03 -13.47
N SER A 19 0.63 -9.21 -13.14
CA SER A 19 1.04 -10.05 -12.03
C SER A 19 1.58 -9.23 -10.86
N ASN A 20 1.34 -9.71 -9.65
CA ASN A 20 2.00 -9.22 -8.44
C ASN A 20 3.08 -10.24 -8.05
N TYR A 21 4.27 -9.75 -7.80
CA TYR A 21 5.37 -10.54 -7.27
C TYR A 21 5.51 -10.27 -5.79
N TYR A 22 5.47 -11.34 -5.00
CA TYR A 22 5.75 -11.29 -3.57
C TYR A 22 7.10 -11.96 -3.33
N VAL A 23 8.12 -11.18 -3.07
CA VAL A 23 9.48 -11.67 -2.85
C VAL A 23 9.78 -11.68 -1.37
N PHE A 24 10.22 -12.85 -0.86
CA PHE A 24 10.62 -13.05 0.52
C PHE A 24 12.05 -13.56 0.56
N LYS A 25 12.91 -12.92 1.34
CA LYS A 25 14.31 -13.31 1.56
C LYS A 25 14.50 -14.32 2.70
N SER A 26 13.41 -14.73 3.33
CA SER A 26 13.36 -15.73 4.39
C SER A 26 12.34 -16.82 4.08
N ARG A 27 12.57 -18.05 4.55
CA ARG A 27 11.57 -19.14 4.49
C ARG A 27 10.31 -18.83 5.30
N ASN A 28 10.46 -18.06 6.37
CA ASN A 28 9.31 -17.56 7.14
C ASN A 28 8.86 -16.21 6.56
N VAL A 29 7.74 -16.22 5.86
CA VAL A 29 7.16 -15.00 5.24
C VAL A 29 6.89 -13.89 6.24
N TRP A 30 6.68 -14.21 7.53
CA TRP A 30 6.45 -13.21 8.57
C TRP A 30 7.71 -12.46 8.99
N ASP A 31 8.89 -12.90 8.59
CA ASP A 31 10.15 -12.20 8.88
C ASP A 31 10.27 -10.86 8.17
N VAL A 32 9.47 -10.64 7.14
CA VAL A 32 9.36 -9.33 6.46
C VAL A 32 8.99 -8.21 7.43
N ARG A 33 8.30 -8.52 8.54
CA ARG A 33 7.96 -7.56 9.61
C ARG A 33 9.13 -7.24 10.56
N LYS A 34 10.17 -8.08 10.57
CA LYS A 34 11.41 -7.86 11.31
C LYS A 34 12.29 -6.92 10.49
N TYR A 35 11.93 -5.67 10.48
CA TYR A 35 12.57 -4.63 9.68
C TYR A 35 13.60 -3.88 10.51
N PHE A 36 14.81 -3.79 9.99
CA PHE A 36 15.90 -2.99 10.55
C PHE A 36 16.25 -1.86 9.57
N PRO A 37 16.26 -0.58 10.02
CA PRO A 37 16.42 0.58 9.14
C PRO A 37 17.69 0.58 8.28
N ASP A 38 18.78 -0.02 8.80
CA ASP A 38 20.09 -0.03 8.14
C ASP A 38 20.32 -1.25 7.24
N GLU A 39 19.44 -2.25 7.31
CA GLU A 39 19.49 -3.44 6.48
C GLU A 39 18.67 -3.28 5.21
N LEU A 40 18.89 -4.17 4.23
CA LEU A 40 17.98 -4.35 3.11
C LEU A 40 16.66 -4.95 3.59
N PRO A 41 15.53 -4.56 3.00
CA PRO A 41 14.24 -5.16 3.33
C PRO A 41 14.25 -6.68 3.13
N LYS A 42 13.60 -7.41 4.06
CA LYS A 42 13.50 -8.89 3.99
C LYS A 42 12.44 -9.38 3.02
N GLY A 43 11.83 -8.48 2.29
CA GLY A 43 10.86 -8.79 1.24
C GLY A 43 10.20 -7.53 0.71
N TYR A 44 9.59 -7.68 -0.44
CA TYR A 44 8.83 -6.61 -1.09
C TYR A 44 7.71 -7.21 -1.94
N MET A 45 6.71 -6.40 -2.22
CA MET A 45 5.72 -6.66 -3.26
C MET A 45 6.06 -5.79 -4.46
N MET A 46 6.05 -6.37 -5.63
CA MET A 46 6.19 -5.66 -6.89
C MET A 46 4.91 -5.83 -7.71
N HIS A 47 4.31 -4.72 -8.08
CA HIS A 47 3.14 -4.67 -8.95
C HIS A 47 3.54 -4.15 -10.32
N ILE A 48 3.17 -4.88 -11.36
CA ILE A 48 3.44 -4.55 -12.75
C ILE A 48 2.10 -4.34 -13.44
N SER A 49 1.85 -3.12 -13.90
CA SER A 49 0.65 -2.77 -14.68
C SER A 49 0.95 -2.75 -16.17
N PRO A 50 -0.02 -3.00 -17.04
CA PRO A 50 0.14 -2.75 -18.47
C PRO A 50 0.59 -1.33 -18.75
N GLY A 51 1.46 -1.16 -19.73
CA GLY A 51 1.89 0.15 -20.16
C GLY A 51 0.78 0.88 -20.95
N SER A 52 0.84 2.20 -20.96
CA SER A 52 -0.12 3.03 -21.68
C SER A 52 -0.05 2.85 -23.22
N LYS A 53 1.08 2.36 -23.71
CA LYS A 53 1.36 2.20 -25.15
C LYS A 53 1.43 0.75 -25.60
N SER A 54 1.41 -0.20 -24.70
CA SER A 54 1.56 -1.61 -25.00
C SER A 54 0.93 -2.49 -23.93
N GLU A 55 0.13 -3.45 -24.33
CA GLU A 55 -0.41 -4.47 -23.42
C GLU A 55 0.66 -5.53 -23.06
N LYS A 56 1.76 -5.59 -23.82
CA LYS A 56 2.82 -6.59 -23.64
C LYS A 56 3.90 -6.13 -22.65
N TYR A 57 4.14 -4.83 -22.53
CA TYR A 57 5.23 -4.28 -21.72
C TYR A 57 4.71 -3.19 -20.79
N THR A 58 5.33 -3.09 -19.62
CA THR A 58 5.02 -2.02 -18.68
C THR A 58 5.94 -0.81 -18.86
N ASP A 59 5.42 0.37 -18.55
CA ASP A 59 6.19 1.62 -18.45
C ASP A 59 6.36 2.07 -16.99
N ALA A 60 5.74 1.35 -16.05
CA ALA A 60 5.86 1.64 -14.62
C ALA A 60 5.78 0.38 -13.76
N VAL A 61 6.60 0.33 -12.72
CA VAL A 61 6.60 -0.73 -11.71
C VAL A 61 6.48 -0.10 -10.33
N ILE A 62 5.61 -0.64 -9.51
CA ILE A 62 5.40 -0.18 -8.13
C ILE A 62 5.96 -1.23 -7.18
N ILE A 63 6.88 -0.82 -6.33
CA ILE A 63 7.50 -1.67 -5.32
C ILE A 63 7.09 -1.18 -3.94
N ASN A 64 6.55 -2.08 -3.14
CA ASN A 64 6.09 -1.80 -1.78
C ASN A 64 6.87 -2.64 -0.78
N THR A 65 7.36 -2.02 0.28
CA THR A 65 7.96 -2.73 1.41
C THR A 65 7.62 -2.07 2.74
N TYR A 66 7.99 -2.72 3.83
CA TYR A 66 7.73 -2.21 5.16
C TYR A 66 8.67 -1.05 5.51
N MET A 67 8.14 -0.09 6.26
CA MET A 67 8.90 1.00 6.89
C MET A 67 8.31 1.30 8.26
N ASN A 68 9.16 1.45 9.27
CA ASN A 68 8.72 1.82 10.61
C ASN A 68 8.44 3.33 10.68
N TRP A 69 7.35 3.71 11.39
CA TRP A 69 7.04 5.12 11.63
C TRP A 69 8.19 5.89 12.30
N ASN A 70 8.92 5.23 13.21
CA ASN A 70 10.00 5.88 13.94
C ASN A 70 11.12 6.43 13.03
N GLU A 71 11.28 5.89 11.83
CA GLU A 71 12.26 6.37 10.86
C GLU A 71 11.90 7.73 10.27
N VAL A 72 10.63 8.02 10.16
CA VAL A 72 10.12 9.29 9.62
C VAL A 72 9.66 10.26 10.71
N LYS A 73 9.67 9.82 11.96
CA LYS A 73 9.28 10.63 13.13
C LYS A 73 10.02 11.97 13.25
N PRO A 74 11.32 12.09 12.92
CA PRO A 74 11.99 13.39 12.96
C PRO A 74 11.34 14.48 12.12
N TRP A 75 10.57 14.10 11.09
CA TRP A 75 9.87 15.03 10.20
C TRP A 75 8.36 15.07 10.42
N GLU A 76 7.84 14.50 11.53
CA GLU A 76 6.40 14.36 11.76
C GLU A 76 5.64 15.70 11.83
N HIS A 77 6.31 16.77 12.29
CA HIS A 77 5.72 18.12 12.37
C HIS A 77 5.87 18.95 11.09
N THR A 78 6.44 18.38 10.04
CA THR A 78 6.62 19.05 8.75
C THR A 78 5.44 18.75 7.81
N ARG A 79 5.30 19.57 6.76
CA ARG A 79 4.26 19.43 5.74
C ARG A 79 4.82 18.98 4.40
N VAL A 80 3.97 18.44 3.55
CA VAL A 80 4.29 18.09 2.17
C VAL A 80 4.94 19.29 1.46
N GLY A 81 6.02 19.03 0.73
CA GLY A 81 6.79 20.06 0.01
C GLY A 81 7.71 20.93 0.89
N LYS A 82 7.64 20.82 2.22
CA LYS A 82 8.42 21.66 3.17
C LYS A 82 9.17 20.82 4.23
N ARG A 83 9.67 19.63 3.87
CA ARG A 83 10.36 18.73 4.81
C ARG A 83 11.89 18.88 4.84
N GLY A 84 12.44 19.71 3.93
CA GLY A 84 13.86 19.99 3.84
C GLY A 84 14.70 18.90 3.17
N GLU A 85 15.97 19.23 2.98
CA GLU A 85 16.92 18.39 2.24
C GLU A 85 17.23 17.06 2.95
N SER A 86 17.28 17.08 4.28
CA SER A 86 17.53 15.86 5.07
C SER A 86 16.47 14.77 4.82
N TYR A 87 15.21 15.15 4.68
CA TYR A 87 14.14 14.22 4.32
C TYR A 87 14.30 13.70 2.90
N MET A 88 14.69 14.53 1.95
CA MET A 88 14.93 14.11 0.57
C MET A 88 16.11 13.16 0.48
N ALA A 89 17.19 13.43 1.22
CA ALA A 89 18.35 12.54 1.33
C ALA A 89 17.96 11.17 1.92
N PHE A 90 17.17 11.17 3.00
CA PHE A 90 16.61 9.95 3.59
C PHE A 90 15.80 9.15 2.58
N LYS A 91 14.89 9.78 1.87
CA LYS A 91 14.08 9.11 0.83
C LYS A 91 14.96 8.51 -0.27
N LYS A 92 15.97 9.25 -0.72
CA LYS A 92 16.94 8.77 -1.73
C LYS A 92 17.68 7.54 -1.22
N GLN A 93 18.19 7.57 0.01
CA GLN A 93 18.87 6.42 0.62
C GLN A 93 17.98 5.17 0.64
N LYS A 94 16.69 5.31 1.00
CA LYS A 94 15.74 4.19 1.00
C LYS A 94 15.44 3.68 -0.40
N ALA A 95 15.31 4.57 -1.38
CA ALA A 95 15.12 4.19 -2.78
C ALA A 95 16.33 3.40 -3.32
N GLU A 96 17.55 3.85 -3.03
CA GLU A 96 18.77 3.16 -3.44
C GLU A 96 18.87 1.74 -2.87
N LYS A 97 18.50 1.54 -1.59
CA LYS A 97 18.42 0.20 -0.99
C LYS A 97 17.40 -0.71 -1.68
N LEU A 98 16.25 -0.17 -2.07
CA LEU A 98 15.24 -0.94 -2.82
C LEU A 98 15.72 -1.26 -4.25
N LEU A 99 16.36 -0.32 -4.91
CA LEU A 99 16.93 -0.55 -6.24
C LEU A 99 18.07 -1.59 -6.20
N GLU A 100 18.88 -1.59 -5.14
CA GLU A 100 19.90 -2.61 -4.92
C GLU A 100 19.27 -4.00 -4.77
N LEU A 101 18.22 -4.11 -3.96
CA LEU A 101 17.50 -5.35 -3.76
C LEU A 101 16.86 -5.86 -5.07
N LEU A 102 16.28 -4.96 -5.86
CA LEU A 102 15.72 -5.29 -7.17
C LEU A 102 16.76 -5.74 -8.16
N GLU A 103 17.94 -5.10 -8.19
CA GLU A 103 19.04 -5.49 -9.08
C GLU A 103 19.53 -6.91 -8.77
N MET A 104 19.51 -7.32 -7.50
CA MET A 104 19.85 -8.69 -7.10
C MET A 104 18.84 -9.72 -7.63
N ASP A 105 17.55 -9.37 -7.68
CA ASP A 105 16.48 -10.27 -8.12
C ASP A 105 16.21 -10.19 -9.63
N PHE A 106 16.46 -9.03 -10.23
CA PHE A 106 16.24 -8.72 -11.64
C PHE A 106 17.46 -8.01 -12.23
N PRO A 107 18.56 -8.73 -12.55
CA PRO A 107 19.78 -8.12 -13.02
C PRO A 107 19.57 -7.24 -14.26
N GLY A 108 20.15 -6.05 -14.24
CA GLY A 108 20.02 -5.04 -15.31
C GLY A 108 18.81 -4.12 -15.20
N ILE A 109 17.96 -4.28 -14.17
CA ILE A 109 16.78 -3.41 -13.98
C ILE A 109 17.20 -1.97 -13.71
N ARG A 110 18.29 -1.78 -12.96
CA ARG A 110 18.78 -0.45 -12.56
C ARG A 110 19.15 0.42 -13.77
N GLY A 111 19.75 -0.19 -14.79
CA GLY A 111 20.11 0.47 -16.05
C GLY A 111 18.90 0.92 -16.89
N LYS A 112 17.71 0.43 -16.56
CA LYS A 112 16.46 0.76 -17.26
C LYS A 112 15.59 1.78 -16.52
N VAL A 113 16.04 2.27 -15.38
CA VAL A 113 15.30 3.25 -14.56
C VAL A 113 15.54 4.66 -15.11
N ASP A 114 14.55 5.28 -15.73
CA ASP A 114 14.59 6.68 -16.16
C ASP A 114 14.38 7.63 -14.97
N SER A 115 13.42 7.30 -14.14
CA SER A 115 13.06 8.10 -12.95
C SER A 115 12.34 7.25 -11.92
N TYR A 116 12.34 7.71 -10.68
CA TYR A 116 11.56 7.09 -9.63
C TYR A 116 10.96 8.12 -8.66
N TYR A 117 9.87 7.72 -8.02
CA TYR A 117 9.19 8.47 -6.97
C TYR A 117 9.07 7.59 -5.73
N THR A 118 9.16 8.19 -4.55
CA THR A 118 9.04 7.46 -3.29
C THR A 118 7.95 8.05 -2.42
N SER A 119 7.14 7.18 -1.82
CA SER A 119 6.20 7.50 -0.74
C SER A 119 6.72 6.94 0.58
N THR A 120 6.40 7.57 1.68
CA THR A 120 6.76 7.14 3.04
C THR A 120 5.50 7.18 3.92
N PRO A 121 5.54 6.69 5.16
CA PRO A 121 4.42 6.84 6.09
C PRO A 121 3.93 8.28 6.24
N LEU A 122 4.81 9.30 6.13
CA LEU A 122 4.38 10.70 6.14
C LEU A 122 3.59 11.09 4.90
N THR A 123 3.91 10.54 3.75
CA THR A 123 3.14 10.75 2.52
C THR A 123 1.72 10.21 2.70
N TYR A 124 1.59 8.98 3.17
CA TYR A 124 0.28 8.37 3.43
C TYR A 124 -0.51 9.18 4.46
N ARG A 125 0.09 9.52 5.61
CA ARG A 125 -0.57 10.36 6.62
C ARG A 125 -1.15 11.63 6.03
N ASP A 126 -0.37 12.33 5.24
CA ASP A 126 -0.75 13.67 4.77
C ASP A 126 -1.80 13.62 3.65
N TYR A 127 -1.79 12.58 2.81
CA TYR A 127 -2.76 12.45 1.72
C TYR A 127 -4.02 11.66 2.06
N THR A 128 -3.94 10.73 3.00
CA THR A 128 -5.08 9.87 3.36
C THR A 128 -5.64 10.12 4.76
N GLY A 129 -4.97 10.93 5.58
CA GLY A 129 -5.38 11.21 6.96
C GLY A 129 -5.22 10.02 7.91
N THR A 130 -4.56 8.94 7.51
CA THR A 130 -4.44 7.73 8.32
C THR A 130 -3.44 7.88 9.46
N HIS A 131 -3.75 7.25 10.59
CA HIS A 131 -2.88 7.29 11.77
C HIS A 131 -1.49 6.73 11.43
N LYS A 132 -0.45 7.54 11.67
CA LYS A 132 0.96 7.20 11.39
C LYS A 132 1.20 6.65 9.97
N GLY A 133 0.42 7.11 9.00
CA GLY A 133 0.56 6.68 7.61
C GLY A 133 0.29 5.19 7.39
N SER A 134 -0.62 4.61 8.15
CA SER A 134 -1.10 3.26 7.95
C SER A 134 -1.81 3.14 6.59
N ILE A 135 -1.52 2.10 5.83
CA ILE A 135 -2.17 1.85 4.53
C ILE A 135 -3.50 1.13 4.73
N TYR A 136 -3.51 0.19 5.65
CA TYR A 136 -4.69 -0.59 6.03
C TYR A 136 -5.19 -0.10 7.39
N GLY A 137 -6.48 -0.18 7.61
CA GLY A 137 -7.10 0.31 8.82
C GLY A 137 -6.67 -0.37 10.11
N MET A 138 -7.63 -0.62 10.99
CA MET A 138 -7.38 -1.24 12.28
C MET A 138 -6.83 -2.67 12.11
N GLN A 139 -5.77 -2.99 12.85
CA GLN A 139 -5.23 -4.35 12.89
C GLN A 139 -6.28 -5.33 13.41
N LYS A 140 -6.48 -6.43 12.69
CA LYS A 140 -7.43 -7.47 13.06
C LYS A 140 -6.76 -8.53 13.94
N ASP A 141 -7.47 -8.97 14.97
CA ASP A 141 -7.06 -10.07 15.81
C ASP A 141 -7.59 -11.38 15.21
N TYR A 142 -6.71 -12.22 14.65
CA TYR A 142 -7.12 -13.48 14.02
C TYR A 142 -7.59 -14.53 15.05
N ASN A 143 -7.15 -14.45 16.30
CA ASN A 143 -7.61 -15.34 17.36
C ASN A 143 -8.99 -14.94 17.90
N ASN A 144 -9.33 -13.65 17.83
CA ASN A 144 -10.62 -13.13 18.25
C ASN A 144 -11.10 -12.02 17.29
N PRO A 145 -11.57 -12.38 16.09
CA PRO A 145 -11.97 -11.42 15.08
C PRO A 145 -13.05 -10.44 15.56
N MET A 146 -13.98 -10.89 16.39
CA MET A 146 -15.07 -10.07 16.90
C MET A 146 -14.59 -8.92 17.79
N LYS A 147 -13.46 -9.07 18.49
CA LYS A 147 -12.87 -8.03 19.35
C LYS A 147 -12.43 -6.81 18.54
N THR A 148 -12.04 -7.00 17.31
CA THR A 148 -11.52 -5.96 16.41
C THR A 148 -12.45 -5.65 15.24
N MET A 149 -13.66 -6.19 15.26
CA MET A 149 -14.69 -5.89 14.28
C MET A 149 -15.31 -4.52 14.59
N VAL A 150 -15.37 -3.65 13.60
CA VAL A 150 -16.02 -2.35 13.71
C VAL A 150 -17.36 -2.41 12.97
N LEU A 151 -18.46 -2.21 13.69
CA LEU A 151 -19.78 -2.19 13.07
C LEU A 151 -19.99 -0.88 12.32
N PRO A 152 -20.69 -0.91 11.16
CA PRO A 152 -21.05 0.30 10.44
C PRO A 152 -21.88 1.29 11.26
N ARG A 153 -22.82 0.80 12.06
CA ARG A 153 -23.67 1.62 12.95
C ARG A 153 -22.91 1.95 14.23
N THR A 154 -22.87 3.23 14.57
CA THR A 154 -22.30 3.72 15.83
C THR A 154 -23.37 3.87 16.93
N ASN A 155 -22.93 4.17 18.14
CA ASN A 155 -23.83 4.50 19.24
C ASN A 155 -24.50 5.89 19.07
N LEU A 156 -23.99 6.72 18.16
CA LEU A 156 -24.59 8.00 17.84
C LEU A 156 -25.69 7.82 16.78
N PRO A 157 -26.92 8.31 17.02
CA PRO A 157 -27.95 8.30 16.00
C PRO A 157 -27.46 9.00 14.72
N ASN A 158 -27.77 8.44 13.56
CA ASN A 158 -27.42 9.02 12.26
C ASN A 158 -25.93 9.09 11.92
N LEU A 159 -25.02 8.49 12.73
CA LEU A 159 -23.60 8.36 12.40
C LEU A 159 -23.28 6.92 12.01
N PHE A 160 -22.80 6.74 10.78
CA PHE A 160 -22.39 5.46 10.24
C PHE A 160 -20.94 5.53 9.76
N LEU A 161 -20.23 4.41 9.89
CA LEU A 161 -18.85 4.25 9.45
C LEU A 161 -18.80 3.39 8.20
N THR A 162 -17.96 3.78 7.24
CA THR A 162 -17.71 3.01 6.02
C THR A 162 -16.26 3.21 5.54
N GLY A 163 -15.81 2.40 4.60
CA GLY A 163 -14.50 2.52 3.96
C GLY A 163 -13.50 1.46 4.42
N GLN A 164 -12.32 1.50 3.80
CA GLN A 164 -11.30 0.45 3.95
C GLN A 164 -10.70 0.34 5.36
N ASN A 165 -10.76 1.40 6.15
CA ASN A 165 -10.13 1.43 7.48
C ASN A 165 -10.96 0.73 8.57
N ILE A 166 -12.18 0.28 8.26
CA ILE A 166 -13.09 -0.30 9.26
C ILE A 166 -12.87 -1.80 9.38
N ASN A 167 -13.22 -2.57 8.37
CA ASN A 167 -13.17 -4.03 8.46
C ASN A 167 -12.32 -4.70 7.39
N VAL A 168 -12.56 -4.39 6.13
CA VAL A 168 -11.89 -5.04 4.99
C VAL A 168 -11.42 -3.97 4.01
N HIS A 169 -10.22 -4.11 3.50
CA HIS A 169 -9.58 -3.17 2.58
C HIS A 169 -9.61 -3.68 1.13
N GLY A 170 -9.16 -2.82 0.21
CA GLY A 170 -9.16 -3.09 -1.22
C GLY A 170 -10.55 -2.94 -1.84
N VAL A 171 -10.64 -3.04 -3.18
CA VAL A 171 -11.89 -2.78 -3.93
C VAL A 171 -13.02 -3.68 -3.44
N VAL A 172 -12.80 -4.99 -3.36
CA VAL A 172 -13.80 -5.96 -2.89
C VAL A 172 -14.21 -5.69 -1.45
N GLY A 173 -13.22 -5.45 -0.56
CA GLY A 173 -13.49 -5.20 0.85
C GLY A 173 -14.29 -3.92 1.09
N VAL A 174 -13.99 -2.85 0.36
CA VAL A 174 -14.74 -1.59 0.45
C VAL A 174 -16.16 -1.75 -0.11
N THR A 175 -16.32 -2.49 -1.19
CA THR A 175 -17.66 -2.82 -1.74
C THR A 175 -18.52 -3.57 -0.73
N ILE A 176 -17.96 -4.62 -0.11
CA ILE A 176 -18.67 -5.37 0.96
C ILE A 176 -18.98 -4.44 2.14
N GLY A 177 -18.03 -3.61 2.56
CA GLY A 177 -18.21 -2.63 3.64
C GLY A 177 -19.33 -1.64 3.32
N SER A 178 -19.42 -1.17 2.08
CA SER A 178 -20.50 -0.28 1.63
C SER A 178 -21.86 -0.97 1.67
N ILE A 179 -21.95 -2.22 1.22
CA ILE A 179 -23.19 -3.02 1.31
C ILE A 179 -23.62 -3.18 2.76
N LEU A 180 -22.71 -3.50 3.68
CA LEU A 180 -23.01 -3.61 5.10
C LEU A 180 -23.51 -2.29 5.69
N THR A 181 -22.89 -1.16 5.34
CA THR A 181 -23.32 0.16 5.79
C THR A 181 -24.70 0.52 5.24
N CYS A 182 -24.92 0.34 3.94
CA CYS A 182 -26.24 0.59 3.33
C CYS A 182 -27.31 -0.34 3.90
N SER A 183 -26.99 -1.61 4.15
CA SER A 183 -27.93 -2.54 4.76
C SER A 183 -28.36 -2.13 6.18
N SER A 184 -27.48 -1.45 6.91
CA SER A 184 -27.79 -0.90 8.23
C SER A 184 -28.75 0.30 8.17
N LEU A 185 -28.85 0.95 6.99
CA LEU A 185 -29.73 2.11 6.77
C LEU A 185 -31.11 1.68 6.24
N ILE A 186 -31.15 0.85 5.21
CA ILE A 186 -32.38 0.53 4.47
C ILE A 186 -32.82 -0.93 4.58
N GLY A 187 -32.07 -1.75 5.32
CA GLY A 187 -32.29 -3.20 5.41
C GLY A 187 -31.62 -3.98 4.29
N LEU A 188 -31.22 -5.23 4.59
CA LEU A 188 -30.49 -6.08 3.65
C LEU A 188 -31.35 -6.51 2.46
N GLN A 189 -32.59 -6.94 2.69
CA GLN A 189 -33.46 -7.44 1.62
C GLN A 189 -33.84 -6.37 0.58
N PRO A 190 -34.28 -5.15 0.97
CA PRO A 190 -34.49 -4.07 0.01
C PRO A 190 -33.25 -3.70 -0.77
N LEU A 191 -32.07 -3.69 -0.11
CA LEU A 191 -30.80 -3.40 -0.78
C LEU A 191 -30.47 -4.47 -1.83
N MET A 192 -30.56 -5.75 -1.47
CA MET A 192 -30.24 -6.86 -2.39
C MET A 192 -31.20 -6.89 -3.59
N THR A 193 -32.46 -6.55 -3.38
CA THR A 193 -33.42 -6.42 -4.48
C THR A 193 -33.02 -5.31 -5.44
N LYS A 194 -32.63 -4.15 -4.93
CA LYS A 194 -32.16 -3.04 -5.77
C LYS A 194 -30.89 -3.41 -6.56
N LEU A 195 -29.92 -4.08 -5.93
CA LEU A 195 -28.67 -4.49 -6.59
C LEU A 195 -28.87 -5.54 -7.69
N ARG A 196 -29.88 -6.42 -7.54
CA ARG A 196 -30.20 -7.42 -8.58
C ARG A 196 -30.92 -6.82 -9.79
N ASN A 197 -31.61 -5.71 -9.61
CA ASN A 197 -32.43 -5.06 -10.64
C ASN A 197 -31.70 -3.87 -11.29
N ALA A 198 -30.42 -3.58 -10.89
CA ALA A 198 -29.56 -2.56 -11.47
C ALA A 198 -28.69 -3.14 -12.58
#